data_fd49ba76c7abb80f48f33b6eaa670428
#
_entry.id   fd49ba76c7abb80f48f33b6eaa670428
#
_cell.length_a   1.000
_cell.length_b   1.000
_cell.length_c   1.000
_cell.angle_alpha   90.00
_cell.angle_beta   90.00
_cell.angle_gamma   90.00
#
_symmetry.space_group_name_H-M   'P 1'
#
loop_
_entity.id
_entity.type
_entity.pdbx_description
1 polymer ?
#
loop_
_entity_poly.entity_id
_entity_poly.type
_entity_poly.pdbx_seq_one_letter_code
_entity_poly.pdbx_strand_id
1 'polypeptide(L)'
;MGLGNDVGCPYVTQYDFWRELCYFHKYCGVSNQFALHTATLRNARLAGVGDVTGSIEAGKSADFIVTRKNPLDDLTALRQLELVVCRGRAVHKPAPKRNKTVDALLDPYLA
;
A
#
# COMPACT_ATOMS: atom_id res chain seq x y z
N MET A 1 -12.14 -10.39 -4.64
CA MET A 1 -11.00 -9.78 -5.37
C MET A 1 -10.08 -9.11 -4.38
N GLY A 2 -8.79 -9.29 -4.56
CA GLY A 2 -7.75 -8.64 -3.79
C GLY A 2 -6.75 -7.94 -4.72
N LEU A 3 -5.75 -7.28 -4.13
CA LEU A 3 -4.66 -6.64 -4.86
C LEU A 3 -3.33 -7.35 -4.58
N GLY A 4 -2.51 -7.46 -5.61
CA GLY A 4 -1.15 -7.95 -5.54
C GLY A 4 -0.32 -7.35 -6.67
N ASN A 5 1.00 -7.29 -6.53
CA ASN A 5 1.87 -6.68 -7.53
C ASN A 5 2.85 -7.65 -8.18
N ASP A 6 2.81 -8.93 -7.78
CA ASP A 6 3.71 -9.96 -8.32
C ASP A 6 5.19 -9.55 -8.20
N VAL A 7 5.59 -9.11 -7.02
CA VAL A 7 6.97 -8.67 -6.75
C VAL A 7 7.99 -9.73 -7.17
N GLY A 8 9.07 -9.29 -7.84
CA GLY A 8 10.06 -10.18 -8.43
C GLY A 8 9.99 -10.26 -9.95
N CYS A 9 8.88 -9.81 -10.55
CA CYS A 9 8.81 -9.61 -12.00
C CYS A 9 9.64 -8.39 -12.42
N PRO A 10 10.08 -8.31 -13.70
CA PRO A 10 10.75 -7.11 -14.21
C PRO A 10 9.95 -5.83 -13.92
N TYR A 11 10.64 -4.79 -13.47
CA TYR A 11 10.10 -3.48 -13.12
C TYR A 11 9.16 -3.47 -11.89
N VAL A 12 8.97 -4.59 -11.19
CA VAL A 12 8.16 -4.66 -9.97
C VAL A 12 9.10 -4.76 -8.76
N THR A 13 9.17 -3.68 -8.00
CA THR A 13 10.04 -3.57 -6.82
C THR A 13 9.28 -3.83 -5.53
N GLN A 14 9.99 -4.31 -4.50
CA GLN A 14 9.37 -4.66 -3.21
C GLN A 14 8.86 -3.46 -2.43
N TYR A 15 9.29 -2.25 -2.75
CA TYR A 15 8.86 -1.03 -2.04
C TYR A 15 7.69 -0.31 -2.72
N ASP A 16 7.19 -0.79 -3.84
CA ASP A 16 6.26 -0.07 -4.71
C ASP A 16 4.86 -0.64 -4.75
N PHE A 17 4.44 -1.40 -3.76
CA PHE A 17 3.06 -1.93 -3.72
C PHE A 17 2.00 -0.82 -3.82
N TRP A 18 2.30 0.38 -3.32
CA TRP A 18 1.40 1.53 -3.41
C TRP A 18 1.00 1.87 -4.86
N ARG A 19 1.85 1.55 -5.85
CA ARG A 19 1.54 1.77 -7.27
C ARG A 19 0.34 0.95 -7.73
N GLU A 20 0.14 -0.25 -7.18
CA GLU A 20 -1.01 -1.07 -7.51
C GLU A 20 -2.32 -0.39 -7.15
N LEU A 21 -2.36 0.30 -6.02
CA LEU A 21 -3.54 1.06 -5.61
C LEU A 21 -3.81 2.21 -6.58
N CYS A 22 -2.76 2.91 -7.02
CA CYS A 22 -2.88 3.98 -8.00
C CYS A 22 -3.39 3.45 -9.35
N TYR A 23 -2.87 2.32 -9.81
CA TYR A 23 -3.30 1.68 -11.05
C TYR A 23 -4.74 1.19 -10.95
N PHE A 24 -5.11 0.62 -9.82
CA PHE A 24 -6.47 0.16 -9.57
C PHE A 24 -7.48 1.32 -9.66
N HIS A 25 -7.14 2.44 -9.04
CA HIS A 25 -7.93 3.67 -9.14
C HIS A 25 -7.98 4.18 -10.59
N LYS A 26 -6.83 4.35 -11.23
CA LYS A 26 -6.72 5.00 -12.53
C LYS A 26 -7.31 4.16 -13.67
N TYR A 27 -6.99 2.88 -13.72
CA TYR A 27 -7.35 2.03 -14.86
C TYR A 27 -8.61 1.22 -14.66
N CYS A 28 -9.01 0.96 -13.43
CA CYS A 28 -10.25 0.24 -13.12
C CYS A 28 -11.38 1.16 -12.66
N GLY A 29 -11.13 2.44 -12.47
CA GLY A 29 -12.15 3.43 -12.11
C GLY A 29 -12.69 3.32 -10.70
N VAL A 30 -12.01 2.64 -9.78
CA VAL A 30 -12.45 2.51 -8.39
C VAL A 30 -12.09 3.75 -7.59
N SER A 31 -12.83 4.02 -6.50
CA SER A 31 -12.51 5.12 -5.60
C SER A 31 -11.21 4.86 -4.82
N ASN A 32 -10.58 5.93 -4.32
CA ASN A 32 -9.42 5.80 -3.44
C ASN A 32 -9.76 4.97 -2.18
N GLN A 33 -10.93 5.22 -1.61
CA GLN A 33 -11.43 4.46 -0.44
C GLN A 33 -11.54 2.97 -0.75
N PHE A 34 -12.10 2.60 -1.90
CA PHE A 34 -12.23 1.20 -2.29
C PHE A 34 -10.86 0.55 -2.52
N ALA A 35 -9.92 1.26 -3.15
CA ALA A 35 -8.56 0.77 -3.36
C ALA A 35 -7.86 0.48 -2.02
N LEU A 36 -7.94 1.42 -1.08
CA LEU A 36 -7.37 1.25 0.27
C LEU A 36 -8.01 0.09 1.03
N HIS A 37 -9.33 -0.01 1.00
CA HIS A 37 -10.06 -1.09 1.64
C HIS A 37 -9.68 -2.46 1.05
N THR A 38 -9.55 -2.54 -0.27
CA THR A 38 -9.16 -3.77 -0.97
C THR A 38 -7.76 -4.20 -0.57
N ALA A 39 -6.80 -3.26 -0.52
CA ALA A 39 -5.41 -3.54 -0.16
C ALA A 39 -5.22 -3.90 1.33
N THR A 40 -6.17 -3.61 2.18
CA THR A 40 -6.08 -3.84 3.63
C THR A 40 -7.03 -4.95 4.07
N LEU A 41 -8.24 -4.63 4.49
CA LEU A 41 -9.15 -5.61 5.10
C LEU A 41 -9.61 -6.69 4.11
N ARG A 42 -9.92 -6.35 2.86
CA ARG A 42 -10.34 -7.36 1.88
C ARG A 42 -9.22 -8.34 1.56
N ASN A 43 -7.98 -7.85 1.39
CA ASN A 43 -6.82 -8.72 1.21
C ASN A 43 -6.60 -9.62 2.43
N ALA A 44 -6.74 -9.08 3.64
CA ALA A 44 -6.61 -9.86 4.87
C ALA A 44 -7.67 -10.96 4.96
N ARG A 45 -8.91 -10.65 4.60
CA ARG A 45 -10.01 -11.64 4.54
C ARG A 45 -9.76 -12.71 3.49
N LEU A 46 -9.28 -12.31 2.32
CA LEU A 46 -8.94 -13.25 1.24
C LEU A 46 -7.83 -14.21 1.67
N ALA A 47 -6.85 -13.72 2.43
CA ALA A 47 -5.77 -14.54 2.98
C ALA A 47 -6.20 -15.35 4.22
N GLY A 48 -7.41 -15.18 4.72
CA GLY A 48 -7.92 -15.89 5.91
C GLY A 48 -7.48 -15.32 7.25
N VAL A 49 -6.98 -14.08 7.27
CA VAL A 49 -6.45 -13.41 8.49
C VAL A 49 -7.18 -12.12 8.85
N GLY A 50 -8.37 -11.91 8.30
CA GLY A 50 -9.16 -10.69 8.55
C GLY A 50 -9.55 -10.46 10.00
N ASP A 51 -9.58 -11.51 10.83
CA ASP A 51 -9.85 -11.40 12.28
C ASP A 51 -8.61 -10.93 13.06
N VAL A 52 -7.43 -11.00 12.46
CA VAL A 52 -6.13 -10.70 13.12
C VAL A 52 -5.56 -9.37 12.67
N THR A 53 -5.78 -8.98 11.41
CA THR A 53 -5.18 -7.80 10.80
C THR A 53 -6.06 -7.23 9.69
N GLY A 54 -5.59 -6.17 9.04
CA GLY A 54 -6.25 -5.55 7.90
C GLY A 54 -7.11 -4.34 8.26
N SER A 55 -7.39 -4.12 9.52
CA SER A 55 -8.11 -2.94 10.04
C SER A 55 -7.61 -2.59 11.43
N ILE A 56 -7.81 -1.32 11.81
CA ILE A 56 -7.44 -0.84 13.14
C ILE A 56 -8.64 -1.05 14.06
N GLU A 57 -8.63 -2.16 14.80
CA GLU A 57 -9.70 -2.54 15.71
C GLU A 57 -9.10 -3.15 16.97
N ALA A 58 -9.80 -2.97 18.10
CA ALA A 58 -9.39 -3.58 19.37
C ALA A 58 -9.30 -5.10 19.22
N GLY A 59 -8.24 -5.68 19.75
CA GLY A 59 -7.99 -7.13 19.69
C GLY A 59 -7.24 -7.60 18.46
N LYS A 60 -7.04 -6.75 17.46
CA LYS A 60 -6.23 -7.08 16.29
C LYS A 60 -4.76 -6.72 16.49
N SER A 61 -3.90 -7.31 15.67
CA SER A 61 -2.47 -6.97 15.61
C SER A 61 -2.29 -5.49 15.30
N ALA A 62 -1.30 -4.86 15.92
CA ALA A 62 -0.94 -3.47 15.63
C ALA A 62 -0.15 -3.41 14.33
N ASP A 63 -0.87 -3.39 13.20
CA ASP A 63 -0.34 -3.32 11.84
C ASP A 63 -0.94 -2.08 11.16
N PHE A 64 -0.16 -1.01 11.05
CA PHE A 64 -0.63 0.21 10.39
C PHE A 64 0.53 1.05 9.86
N ILE A 65 0.19 1.98 9.00
CA ILE A 65 1.12 2.98 8.47
C ILE A 65 0.59 4.38 8.78
N VAL A 66 1.50 5.33 8.86
CA VAL A 66 1.17 6.76 8.98
C VAL A 66 1.77 7.48 7.79
N THR A 67 0.96 8.25 7.11
CA THR A 67 1.34 9.06 5.95
C THR A 67 1.27 10.54 6.30
N ARG A 68 2.06 11.39 5.62
CA ARG A 68 2.01 12.84 5.83
C ARG A 68 0.72 13.45 5.30
N LYS A 69 0.26 12.96 4.15
CA LYS A 69 -0.97 13.44 3.49
C LYS A 69 -2.02 12.35 3.52
N ASN A 70 -3.26 12.74 3.30
CA ASN A 70 -4.38 11.81 3.34
C ASN A 70 -4.44 10.97 2.05
N PRO A 71 -4.23 9.65 2.12
CA PRO A 71 -4.31 8.80 0.93
C PRO A 71 -5.73 8.68 0.35
N LEU A 72 -6.76 9.05 1.08
CA LEU A 72 -8.12 9.15 0.54
C LEU A 72 -8.24 10.27 -0.49
N ASP A 73 -7.45 11.33 -0.35
CA ASP A 73 -7.42 12.44 -1.30
C ASP A 73 -6.50 12.14 -2.49
N ASP A 74 -5.37 11.48 -2.23
CA ASP A 74 -4.37 11.14 -3.24
C ASP A 74 -3.59 9.89 -2.81
N LEU A 75 -3.74 8.81 -3.55
CA LEU A 75 -3.08 7.53 -3.24
C LEU A 75 -1.56 7.60 -3.32
N THR A 76 -0.99 8.57 -4.05
CA THR A 76 0.47 8.75 -4.07
C THR A 76 1.05 9.17 -2.72
N ALA A 77 0.20 9.61 -1.78
CA ALA A 77 0.61 9.84 -0.39
C ALA A 77 1.22 8.59 0.26
N LEU A 78 0.86 7.40 -0.20
CA LEU A 78 1.41 6.13 0.27
C LEU A 78 2.88 5.93 -0.09
N ARG A 79 3.42 6.72 -1.01
CA ARG A 79 4.83 6.66 -1.42
C ARG A 79 5.77 7.08 -0.30
N GLN A 80 5.35 8.02 0.55
CA GLN A 80 6.14 8.54 1.66
C GLN A 80 5.48 8.23 2.99
N LEU A 81 6.07 7.32 3.73
CA LEU A 81 5.57 6.89 5.03
C LEU A 81 6.36 7.56 6.15
N GLU A 82 5.65 8.10 7.15
CA GLU A 82 6.25 8.62 8.37
C GLU A 82 6.55 7.51 9.37
N LEU A 83 5.71 6.47 9.38
CA LEU A 83 5.79 5.39 10.34
C LEU A 83 5.18 4.13 9.74
N VAL A 84 5.84 3.01 9.98
CA VAL A 84 5.27 1.67 9.72
C VAL A 84 5.29 0.91 11.03
N VAL A 85 4.15 0.37 11.43
CA VAL A 85 4.04 -0.50 12.60
C VAL A 85 3.60 -1.87 12.14
N CYS A 86 4.38 -2.88 12.49
CA CYS A 86 4.11 -4.27 12.17
C CYS A 86 4.23 -5.11 13.44
N ARG A 87 3.13 -5.74 13.84
CA ARG A 87 3.04 -6.52 15.07
C ARG A 87 3.53 -5.74 16.29
N GLY A 88 3.16 -4.46 16.37
CA GLY A 88 3.55 -3.56 17.45
C GLY A 88 4.99 -3.02 17.37
N ARG A 89 5.77 -3.41 16.36
CA ARG A 89 7.12 -2.87 16.12
C ARG A 89 7.08 -1.69 15.17
N ALA A 90 7.64 -0.57 15.60
CA ALA A 90 7.62 0.67 14.84
C ALA A 90 8.93 0.88 14.07
N VAL A 91 8.81 1.27 12.81
CA VAL A 91 9.90 1.78 11.98
C VAL A 91 9.58 3.22 11.63
N HIS A 92 10.37 4.15 12.15
CA HIS A 92 10.18 5.58 11.91
C HIS A 92 10.85 5.99 10.60
N LYS A 93 10.15 6.77 9.77
CA LYS A 93 10.66 7.31 8.50
C LYS A 93 11.38 6.24 7.67
N PRO A 94 10.68 5.16 7.26
CA PRO A 94 11.32 4.10 6.50
C PRO A 94 11.93 4.66 5.21
N ALA A 95 13.17 4.27 4.90
CA ALA A 95 13.90 4.73 3.74
C ALA A 95 14.38 3.53 2.91
N PRO A 96 13.50 2.90 2.12
CA PRO A 96 13.88 1.76 1.30
C PRO A 96 14.88 2.19 0.22
N LYS A 97 15.80 1.30 -0.11
CA LYS A 97 16.72 1.53 -1.22
C LYS A 97 15.93 1.45 -2.54
N ARG A 98 15.86 2.57 -3.25
CA ARG A 98 15.05 2.70 -4.47
C ARG A 98 15.88 2.54 -5.72
N ASN A 99 15.29 1.98 -6.76
CA ASN A 99 15.83 1.97 -8.11
C ASN A 99 15.30 3.19 -8.88
N LYS A 100 16.10 4.24 -8.96
CA LYS A 100 15.70 5.51 -9.58
C LYS A 100 15.33 5.36 -11.05
N THR A 101 15.99 4.46 -11.78
CA THR A 101 15.69 4.22 -13.20
C THR A 101 14.31 3.63 -13.37
N VAL A 102 13.96 2.62 -12.59
CA VAL A 102 12.63 1.98 -12.63
C VAL A 102 11.55 2.98 -12.20
N ASP A 103 11.78 3.74 -11.13
CA ASP A 103 10.84 4.75 -10.67
C ASP A 103 10.56 5.80 -11.75
N ALA A 104 11.59 6.28 -12.44
CA ALA A 104 11.44 7.26 -13.52
C ALA A 104 10.66 6.70 -14.71
N LEU A 105 10.79 5.40 -15.01
CA LEU A 105 10.04 4.75 -16.08
C LEU A 105 8.56 4.56 -15.72
N LEU A 106 8.25 4.34 -14.45
CA LEU A 106 6.88 4.04 -14.00
C LEU A 106 6.07 5.28 -13.62
N ASP A 107 6.72 6.33 -13.13
CA ASP A 107 6.03 7.53 -12.65
C ASP A 107 5.07 8.17 -13.67
N PRO A 108 5.39 8.26 -14.97
CA PRO A 108 4.47 8.84 -15.96
C PRO A 108 3.10 8.14 -16.04
N TYR A 109 3.02 6.87 -15.68
CA TYR A 109 1.77 6.10 -15.72
C TYR A 109 0.81 6.41 -14.57
N LEU A 110 1.26 7.18 -13.57
CA LEU A 110 0.43 7.61 -12.44
C LEU A 110 -0.37 8.89 -12.75
N ALA A 111 0.04 9.64 -13.74
CA ALA A 111 -0.58 10.92 -14.10
C ALA A 111 -1.95 10.76 -14.78
#